data_61cab7bd904904bdd7686e60d3544efd
#
_entry.id   61cab7bd904904bdd7686e60d3544efd
#
_cell.length_a   1.000
_cell.length_b   1.000
_cell.length_c   1.000
_cell.angle_alpha   90.00
_cell.angle_beta   90.00
_cell.angle_gamma   90.00
#
_symmetry.space_group_name_H-M   'P 1'
#
loop_
_entity.id
_entity.type
_entity.pdbx_description
1 polymer ?
#
loop_
_entity_poly.entity_id
_entity_poly.type
_entity_poly.pdbx_seq_one_letter_code
_entity_poly.pdbx_strand_id
1 'polypeptide(L)' 'MIINDLLEKEKMSRYRLSKESGVAMTTITDICNGKADLDKCTAGTLHKIARVLNVTVDLILENNSADNE' A
#
# COMPACT_ATOMS: atom_id res chain seq x y z
N MET A 1 -7.78 2.43 -5.87
CA MET A 1 -6.45 2.76 -5.40
C MET A 1 -5.48 1.61 -5.67
N ILE A 2 -4.23 1.92 -6.00
CA ILE A 2 -3.25 0.90 -6.41
C ILE A 2 -3.07 -0.23 -5.38
N ILE A 3 -3.09 0.12 -4.09
CA ILE A 3 -2.89 -0.89 -3.05
C ILE A 3 -4.00 -1.95 -3.08
N ASN A 4 -5.25 -1.53 -3.26
CA ASN A 4 -6.37 -2.46 -3.36
C ASN A 4 -6.21 -3.38 -4.58
N ASP A 5 -5.76 -2.81 -5.69
CA ASP A 5 -5.54 -3.58 -6.92
C ASP A 5 -4.44 -4.61 -6.74
N LEU A 6 -3.36 -4.23 -6.05
CA LEU A 6 -2.25 -5.14 -5.79
C LEU A 6 -2.65 -6.26 -4.83
N LEU A 7 -3.45 -5.94 -3.81
CA LEU A 7 -3.95 -6.96 -2.89
C LEU A 7 -4.81 -7.98 -3.62
N GLU A 8 -5.68 -7.51 -4.49
CA GLU A 8 -6.53 -8.38 -5.28
C GLU A 8 -5.72 -9.27 -6.22
N LYS A 9 -4.72 -8.68 -6.87
CA LYS A 9 -3.85 -9.42 -7.78
C LYS A 9 -3.09 -10.53 -7.05
N GLU A 10 -2.60 -10.23 -5.84
CA GLU A 10 -1.85 -11.19 -5.04
C GLU A 10 -2.75 -12.09 -4.18
N LYS A 11 -4.07 -11.90 -4.27
CA LYS A 11 -5.06 -12.63 -3.47
C LYS A 11 -4.74 -12.54 -1.98
N MET A 12 -4.37 -11.36 -1.54
CA MET A 12 -3.94 -11.09 -0.18
C MET A 12 -4.94 -10.19 0.54
N SER A 13 -5.27 -10.52 1.78
CA SER A 13 -6.13 -9.66 2.59
C SER A 13 -5.34 -8.52 3.22
N ARG A 14 -6.05 -7.47 3.64
CA ARG A 14 -5.44 -6.36 4.36
C ARG A 14 -4.77 -6.85 5.65
N TYR A 15 -5.41 -7.77 6.33
CA TYR A 15 -4.88 -8.35 7.56
C TYR A 15 -3.54 -9.03 7.30
N ARG A 16 -3.48 -9.83 6.25
CA ARG A 16 -2.24 -10.52 5.88
C ARG A 16 -1.15 -9.53 5.52
N LEU A 17 -1.49 -8.48 4.78
CA LEU A 17 -0.52 -7.44 4.43
C LEU A 17 0.05 -6.79 5.69
N SER A 18 -0.83 -6.47 6.66
CA SER A 18 -0.40 -5.90 7.93
C SER A 18 0.58 -6.83 8.65
N LYS A 19 0.24 -8.10 8.72
CA LYS A 19 1.07 -9.09 9.40
C LYS A 19 2.43 -9.28 8.74
N GLU A 20 2.45 -9.41 7.43
CA GLU A 20 3.69 -9.68 6.71
C GLU A 20 4.58 -8.45 6.57
N SER A 21 3.98 -7.28 6.47
CA SER A 21 4.75 -6.04 6.33
C SER A 21 5.18 -5.46 7.67
N GLY A 22 4.49 -5.79 8.74
CA GLY A 22 4.73 -5.18 10.04
C GLY A 22 4.12 -3.79 10.18
N VAL A 23 3.30 -3.38 9.23
CA VAL A 23 2.60 -2.10 9.28
C VAL A 23 1.28 -2.28 10.02
N ALA A 24 0.93 -1.31 10.87
CA ALA A 24 -0.29 -1.40 11.67
C ALA A 24 -1.53 -1.56 10.78
N MET A 25 -2.47 -2.38 11.23
CA MET A 25 -3.70 -2.64 10.48
C MET A 25 -4.49 -1.36 10.21
N THR A 26 -4.51 -0.43 11.17
CA THR A 26 -5.19 0.85 10.98
C THR A 26 -4.58 1.64 9.84
N THR A 27 -3.25 1.62 9.71
CA THR A 27 -2.56 2.29 8.63
C THR A 27 -2.92 1.67 7.28
N ILE A 28 -2.92 0.34 7.22
CA ILE A 28 -3.30 -0.38 6.00
C ILE A 28 -4.73 -0.05 5.61
N THR A 29 -5.64 -0.08 6.59
CA THR A 29 -7.06 0.22 6.35
C THR A 29 -7.25 1.64 5.82
N ASP A 30 -6.56 2.61 6.42
CA ASP A 30 -6.66 4.01 5.99
C ASP A 30 -6.14 4.20 4.58
N ILE A 31 -5.04 3.54 4.24
CA ILE A 31 -4.50 3.59 2.88
C ILE A 31 -5.49 3.00 1.88
N CYS A 32 -6.06 1.84 2.20
CA CYS A 32 -7.00 1.16 1.32
C CYS A 32 -8.30 1.94 1.13
N ASN A 33 -8.72 2.68 2.15
CA ASN A 33 -9.94 3.48 2.09
C ASN A 33 -9.73 4.89 1.55
N GLY A 34 -8.50 5.24 1.22
CA GLY A 34 -8.18 6.56 0.70
C GLY A 34 -8.08 7.65 1.76
N LYS A 35 -8.09 7.28 3.04
CA LYS A 35 -7.97 8.26 4.14
C LYS A 35 -6.54 8.71 4.35
N ALA A 36 -5.58 7.83 4.07
CA ALA A 36 -4.16 8.16 4.18
C ALA A 36 -3.59 8.29 2.77
N ASP A 37 -2.88 9.38 2.54
CA ASP A 37 -2.23 9.62 1.26
C ASP A 37 -0.90 8.88 1.22
N LEU A 38 -0.70 8.06 0.20
CA LEU A 38 0.56 7.33 0.03
C LEU A 38 1.76 8.25 -0.06
N ASP A 39 1.59 9.42 -0.68
CA ASP A 39 2.67 10.39 -0.81
C ASP A 39 3.14 10.93 0.55
N LYS A 40 2.27 10.87 1.55
CA LYS A 40 2.56 11.36 2.89
C LYS A 40 3.03 10.27 3.84
N CYS A 41 3.02 9.02 3.40
CA CYS A 41 3.54 7.93 4.20
C CYS A 41 5.06 7.99 4.27
N THR A 42 5.63 7.49 5.36
CA THR A 42 7.09 7.44 5.47
C THR A 42 7.67 6.45 4.46
N ALA A 43 8.90 6.70 4.03
CA ALA A 43 9.58 5.82 3.10
C ALA A 43 9.68 4.40 3.66
N GLY A 44 9.90 4.26 4.98
CA GLY A 44 9.96 2.96 5.63
C GLY A 44 8.66 2.18 5.50
N THR A 45 7.52 2.85 5.71
CA THR A 45 6.21 2.21 5.58
C THR A 45 5.97 1.75 4.15
N LEU A 46 6.24 2.62 3.18
CA LEU A 46 6.07 2.29 1.76
C LEU A 46 6.97 1.13 1.35
N HIS A 47 8.21 1.13 1.83
CA HIS A 47 9.16 0.08 1.53
C HIS A 47 8.68 -1.29 2.04
N LYS A 48 8.16 -1.32 3.26
CA LYS A 48 7.65 -2.56 3.86
C LYS A 48 6.47 -3.11 3.04
N ILE A 49 5.56 -2.24 2.66
CA ILE A 49 4.40 -2.64 1.87
C ILE A 49 4.83 -3.13 0.49
N ALA A 50 5.73 -2.40 -0.16
CA ALA A 50 6.23 -2.74 -1.49
C ALA A 50 6.91 -4.11 -1.50
N ARG A 51 7.68 -4.42 -0.47
CA ARG A 51 8.37 -5.72 -0.36
C ARG A 51 7.37 -6.87 -0.31
N VAL A 52 6.33 -6.72 0.50
CA VAL A 52 5.32 -7.79 0.64
C VAL A 52 4.56 -7.99 -0.65
N LEU A 53 4.23 -6.89 -1.33
CA LEU A 53 3.49 -6.94 -2.60
C LEU A 53 4.39 -7.22 -3.80
N ASN A 54 5.69 -7.31 -3.59
CA ASN A 54 6.67 -7.61 -4.63
C ASN A 54 6.66 -6.57 -5.75
N VAL A 55 6.58 -5.31 -5.37
CA VAL A 55 6.62 -4.18 -6.30
C VAL A 55 7.60 -3.14 -5.77
N THR A 56 7.87 -2.10 -6.56
CA THR A 56 8.74 -1.01 -6.13
C THR A 56 7.90 0.11 -5.52
N VAL A 57 8.54 0.91 -4.66
CA VAL A 57 7.90 2.11 -4.10
C VAL A 57 7.55 3.07 -5.23
N ASP A 58 8.43 3.19 -6.22
CA ASP A 58 8.19 4.06 -7.37
C ASP A 58 6.91 3.68 -8.10
N LEU A 59 6.67 2.38 -8.29
CA LEU A 59 5.45 1.92 -8.94
C LEU A 59 4.21 2.35 -8.17
N ILE A 60 4.26 2.21 -6.84
CA ILE A 60 3.14 2.59 -5.99
C ILE A 60 2.86 4.08 -6.10
N LEU A 61 3.89 4.91 -5.99
CA LEU A 61 3.74 6.36 -6.01
C LEU A 61 3.31 6.88 -7.38
N GLU A 62 3.85 6.32 -8.44
CA GLU A 62 3.49 6.73 -9.80
C GLU A 62 2.02 6.45 -10.09
N ASN A 63 1.54 5.26 -9.73
CA ASN A 63 0.15 4.90 -9.96
C ASN A 63 -0.81 5.69 -9.07
N ASN A 64 -0.39 5.99 -7.84
CA ASN A 64 -1.19 6.81 -6.94
C ASN A 64 -1.34 8.23 -7.47
N SER A 65 -0.25 8.80 -7.99
CA SER A 65 -0.28 10.14 -8.57
C SER A 65 -1.17 10.20 -9.81
N ALA A 66 -1.13 9.15 -10.65
CA ALA A 66 -1.98 9.07 -11.83
C ALA A 66 -3.45 9.04 -11.45
N ASP A 67 -3.79 8.35 -10.37
CA ASP A 67 -5.17 8.23 -9.90
C ASP A 67 -5.73 9.58 -9.43
N ASN A 68 -4.86 10.50 -9.04
CA ASN A 68 -5.29 11.79 -8.51
C ASN A 68 -5.56 12.83 -9.61
N GLU A 69 -5.29 12.48 -10.83
CA GLU A 69 -5.57 13.35 -11.95
C GLU A 69 -6.89 12.98 -12.63
#